data_901732ee402bdb6c71dfa7a2295aa6c6
#
_entry.id   901732ee402bdb6c71dfa7a2295aa6c6
#
_cell.length_a   1.000
_cell.length_b   1.000
_cell.length_c   1.000
_cell.angle_alpha   90.00
_cell.angle_beta   90.00
_cell.angle_gamma   90.00
#
_symmetry.space_group_name_H-M   'P 1'
#
loop_
_entity.id
_entity.type
_entity.pdbx_description
1 polymer ?
#
loop_
_entity_poly.entity_id
_entity_poly.type
_entity_poly.pdbx_seq_one_letter_code
_entity_poly.pdbx_strand_id
1 'polypeptide(L)'
;MVRGLPFQQPAWSFLMSRDSDSSLDALALRRRRLLQGAAALPVMGLSGLSFGQGQFPTAKVNTTKLAVTDTEVTVGQLHSSTGTMAISETGSIQAEQLAIDQINAMGGVLGRKIKVIKEDGASDWPTFAEKSKKLLVNDHCAAVFGCWTSASRKAVLPVFEKENGLLYYPTFYEGLEQSKNVIYTGQEATQQIIWGLDWGAKEKKAKTFFLVGSDYIWPRTSMKIARKHIENFQKGSVKGEEYYPLGHTNFNSLINKIKVAKPDCIFAAVVGGSNVAFYKQLKAAGITGDKQFLLTLAVTEDEMTGVGGENFAGFYSSMKYFQTLDNPNNKKFVEAFKAKYGKDAVIGDVTQAGYLGPWLWKAAVEKAGSFDVDKVVASSPGIELKTAPEGYVKLDANHHLWSKARIGQGQPDGTFKVVAESAELIKPDPFPKGYQ
;
A
#
# COMPACT_ATOMS: atom_id res chain seq x y z
N MET A 1 49.05 39.08 -12.11
CA MET A 1 49.96 39.29 -10.96
C MET A 1 49.10 39.32 -9.72
N VAL A 2 49.27 38.39 -8.85
CA VAL A 2 49.40 38.35 -7.42
C VAL A 2 49.19 36.93 -6.91
N ARG A 3 50.18 36.49 -6.25
CA ARG A 3 50.62 35.23 -5.71
C ARG A 3 49.69 34.60 -4.70
N GLY A 4 49.67 33.25 -4.69
CA GLY A 4 49.09 32.40 -3.70
C GLY A 4 49.87 32.35 -2.37
N LEU A 5 49.21 31.86 -1.32
CA LEU A 5 49.82 31.36 -0.09
C LEU A 5 49.18 30.06 0.33
N PRO A 6 49.89 29.14 0.95
CA PRO A 6 49.47 27.75 1.17
C PRO A 6 48.81 27.52 2.52
N PHE A 7 47.91 26.52 2.54
CA PHE A 7 47.31 25.98 3.74
C PHE A 7 48.28 25.11 4.53
N GLN A 8 48.51 25.40 5.78
CA GLN A 8 49.22 24.56 6.75
C GLN A 8 48.27 23.63 7.48
N GLN A 9 48.58 22.35 7.51
CA GLN A 9 48.02 21.37 8.45
C GLN A 9 48.81 21.39 9.77
N PRO A 10 48.17 21.20 10.95
CA PRO A 10 48.89 20.84 12.13
C PRO A 10 48.90 19.32 12.34
N ALA A 11 50.15 18.81 12.42
CA ALA A 11 50.46 17.48 12.91
C ALA A 11 50.36 17.44 14.43
N TRP A 12 49.78 16.35 14.96
CA TRP A 12 49.99 15.92 16.34
C TRP A 12 50.51 14.51 16.33
N SER A 13 51.75 14.38 16.78
CA SER A 13 52.46 13.12 17.00
C SER A 13 52.46 12.78 18.50
N PHE A 14 52.22 11.49 18.76
CA PHE A 14 52.75 10.63 19.80
C PHE A 14 52.85 11.08 21.24
N LEU A 15 52.19 10.34 22.13
CA LEU A 15 52.83 9.78 23.33
C LEU A 15 52.12 8.45 23.71
N MET A 16 52.89 7.35 23.63
CA MET A 16 52.55 6.07 24.23
C MET A 16 52.80 6.15 25.73
N SER A 17 51.89 5.60 26.53
CA SER A 17 52.25 5.01 27.80
C SER A 17 51.60 3.64 27.92
N ARG A 18 52.44 2.65 28.07
CA ARG A 18 52.08 1.27 28.50
C ARG A 18 51.67 1.32 29.95
N ASP A 19 50.54 0.70 30.29
CA ASP A 19 50.37 0.00 31.57
C ASP A 19 49.37 -1.17 31.40
N SER A 20 49.94 -2.35 31.46
CA SER A 20 49.61 -3.64 32.04
C SER A 20 48.12 -4.03 32.19
N ASP A 21 47.63 -4.83 31.29
CA ASP A 21 47.32 -6.25 31.33
C ASP A 21 47.16 -6.87 32.74
N SER A 22 45.92 -6.97 33.25
CA SER A 22 45.55 -7.92 34.34
C SER A 22 44.03 -8.25 34.41
N SER A 23 43.18 -7.73 33.54
CA SER A 23 41.72 -7.95 33.63
C SER A 23 41.14 -8.93 32.58
N LEU A 24 41.91 -9.33 31.58
CA LEU A 24 41.44 -10.24 30.53
C LEU A 24 41.67 -11.73 30.86
N ASP A 25 42.63 -12.05 31.71
CA ASP A 25 42.92 -13.45 32.12
C ASP A 25 41.91 -13.99 33.15
N ALA A 26 41.27 -13.15 33.91
CA ALA A 26 40.29 -13.59 34.92
C ALA A 26 38.92 -14.01 34.27
N LEU A 27 38.60 -13.51 33.12
CA LEU A 27 37.37 -13.86 32.34
C LEU A 27 37.56 -15.14 31.52
N ALA A 28 38.76 -15.45 31.08
CA ALA A 28 39.07 -16.67 30.33
C ALA A 28 39.12 -17.91 31.22
N LEU A 29 39.56 -17.77 32.46
CA LEU A 29 39.59 -18.87 33.46
C LEU A 29 38.21 -19.20 34.04
N ARG A 30 37.29 -18.27 34.10
CA ARG A 30 35.89 -18.55 34.51
C ARG A 30 35.09 -19.29 33.45
N ARG A 31 35.37 -19.09 32.17
CA ARG A 31 34.73 -19.82 31.06
C ARG A 31 35.21 -21.29 30.96
N ARG A 32 36.43 -21.61 31.33
CA ARG A 32 36.96 -22.98 31.28
C ARG A 32 36.50 -23.89 32.42
N ARG A 33 36.06 -23.36 33.57
CA ARG A 33 35.58 -24.16 34.72
C ARG A 33 34.08 -24.46 34.70
N LEU A 34 33.30 -23.87 33.76
CA LEU A 34 31.87 -24.16 33.57
C LEU A 34 31.60 -25.25 32.52
N LEU A 35 32.63 -25.80 31.89
CA LEU A 35 32.50 -26.84 30.85
C LEU A 35 32.98 -28.25 31.33
N GLN A 36 33.31 -28.44 32.60
CA GLN A 36 33.76 -29.74 33.13
C GLN A 36 32.90 -30.32 34.25
N GLY A 37 31.62 -30.00 34.30
CA GLY A 37 30.70 -30.48 35.30
C GLY A 37 29.31 -30.81 34.78
N ALA A 38 29.16 -31.48 33.65
CA ALA A 38 27.89 -32.06 33.22
C ALA A 38 28.05 -33.57 33.07
N ALA A 39 27.74 -34.30 34.14
CA ALA A 39 27.60 -35.74 34.12
C ALA A 39 26.52 -36.18 33.15
N ALA A 40 26.76 -37.28 32.46
CA ALA A 40 25.90 -37.90 31.46
C ALA A 40 24.54 -38.24 32.06
N LEU A 41 23.50 -37.58 31.58
CA LEU A 41 22.13 -38.08 31.61
C LEU A 41 21.80 -38.65 30.21
N PRO A 42 21.10 -39.77 30.12
CA PRO A 42 20.78 -40.36 28.83
C PRO A 42 19.84 -39.43 28.10
N VAL A 43 20.28 -38.90 26.95
CA VAL A 43 19.47 -38.22 25.98
C VAL A 43 18.52 -39.26 25.40
N MET A 44 17.33 -39.41 26.02
CA MET A 44 16.18 -39.93 25.26
C MET A 44 15.91 -38.97 24.11
N GLY A 45 15.98 -39.54 22.91
CA GLY A 45 15.85 -38.80 21.65
C GLY A 45 14.61 -37.94 21.60
N LEU A 46 14.79 -36.65 21.77
CA LEU A 46 14.02 -35.68 21.06
C LEU A 46 14.54 -35.68 19.60
N SER A 47 13.99 -36.61 18.84
CA SER A 47 14.03 -36.56 17.39
C SER A 47 13.64 -35.15 17.03
N GLY A 48 14.59 -34.34 16.57
CA GLY A 48 14.35 -33.03 16.05
C GLY A 48 13.20 -33.14 15.05
N LEU A 49 12.13 -32.42 15.31
CA LEU A 49 11.18 -32.05 14.27
C LEU A 49 11.97 -31.17 13.30
N SER A 50 12.82 -31.76 12.49
CA SER A 50 13.19 -31.33 11.18
C SER A 50 11.85 -31.24 10.46
N PHE A 51 11.31 -30.04 10.27
CA PHE A 51 10.27 -29.82 9.29
C PHE A 51 10.91 -30.20 7.95
N GLY A 52 10.75 -31.47 7.60
CA GLY A 52 11.37 -32.07 6.43
C GLY A 52 10.89 -31.37 5.18
N GLN A 53 11.83 -31.09 4.29
CA GLN A 53 11.66 -30.82 2.87
C GLN A 53 10.92 -31.96 2.16
N GLY A 54 9.77 -32.40 2.62
CA GLY A 54 9.07 -33.58 2.14
C GLY A 54 7.57 -33.56 2.36
N GLN A 55 7.05 -32.59 3.15
CA GLN A 55 5.64 -32.63 3.54
C GLN A 55 4.68 -32.31 2.37
N PHE A 56 5.12 -31.59 1.36
CA PHE A 56 4.33 -31.21 0.20
C PHE A 56 5.13 -31.33 -1.10
N PRO A 57 5.22 -32.54 -1.73
CA PRO A 57 5.88 -32.69 -3.03
C PRO A 57 5.29 -31.74 -4.07
N THR A 58 6.15 -31.13 -4.91
CA THR A 58 5.72 -30.12 -5.91
C THR A 58 4.57 -30.60 -6.78
N ALA A 59 4.58 -31.85 -7.24
CA ALA A 59 3.50 -32.42 -8.05
C ALA A 59 2.13 -32.47 -7.36
N LYS A 60 2.07 -32.42 -6.02
CA LYS A 60 0.81 -32.37 -5.26
C LYS A 60 0.28 -30.96 -5.07
N VAL A 61 1.17 -29.97 -4.97
CA VAL A 61 0.82 -28.57 -4.66
C VAL A 61 0.78 -27.66 -5.89
N ASN A 62 1.31 -28.15 -7.03
CA ASN A 62 1.27 -27.46 -8.31
C ASN A 62 1.00 -28.47 -9.42
N THR A 63 -0.23 -28.47 -9.95
CA THR A 63 -0.66 -29.32 -11.09
C THR A 63 -0.70 -28.54 -12.40
N THR A 64 -0.24 -27.29 -12.39
CA THR A 64 -0.20 -26.36 -13.52
C THR A 64 1.26 -26.04 -13.92
N LYS A 65 1.45 -25.04 -14.79
CA LYS A 65 2.78 -24.63 -15.29
C LYS A 65 3.44 -23.53 -14.44
N LEU A 66 2.96 -23.29 -13.23
CA LEU A 66 3.53 -22.22 -12.38
C LEU A 66 4.98 -22.55 -12.00
N ALA A 67 5.78 -21.50 -11.82
CA ALA A 67 7.19 -21.62 -11.42
C ALA A 67 7.29 -21.95 -9.91
N VAL A 68 7.02 -23.19 -9.58
CA VAL A 68 7.09 -23.77 -8.24
C VAL A 68 8.05 -24.96 -8.25
N THR A 69 9.00 -24.95 -7.34
CA THR A 69 9.94 -26.06 -7.10
C THR A 69 9.73 -26.64 -5.70
N ASP A 70 10.57 -27.56 -5.26
CA ASP A 70 10.49 -28.09 -3.90
C ASP A 70 10.95 -27.06 -2.82
N THR A 71 11.66 -26.01 -3.23
CA THR A 71 12.23 -24.99 -2.31
C THR A 71 11.77 -23.57 -2.56
N GLU A 72 11.27 -23.27 -3.74
CA GLU A 72 10.92 -21.89 -4.13
C GLU A 72 9.58 -21.84 -4.88
N VAL A 73 8.91 -20.69 -4.76
CA VAL A 73 7.77 -20.27 -5.59
C VAL A 73 8.02 -18.87 -6.13
N THR A 74 7.82 -18.67 -7.43
CA THR A 74 8.01 -17.37 -8.08
C THR A 74 6.72 -16.57 -8.08
N VAL A 75 6.80 -15.30 -7.68
CA VAL A 75 5.72 -14.31 -7.77
C VAL A 75 6.20 -13.08 -8.53
N GLY A 76 5.26 -12.32 -9.11
CA GLY A 76 5.54 -11.06 -9.76
C GLY A 76 5.24 -9.87 -8.84
N GLN A 77 5.98 -8.77 -9.03
CA GLN A 77 5.68 -7.46 -8.50
C GLN A 77 5.66 -6.48 -9.66
N LEU A 78 4.51 -5.85 -9.92
CA LEU A 78 4.29 -4.98 -11.08
C LEU A 78 3.72 -3.62 -10.65
N HIS A 79 4.60 -2.64 -10.55
CA HIS A 79 4.31 -1.26 -10.15
C HIS A 79 5.06 -0.27 -11.02
N SER A 80 4.69 1.01 -10.95
CA SER A 80 5.48 2.09 -11.52
C SER A 80 6.58 2.52 -10.54
N SER A 81 7.82 2.07 -10.78
CA SER A 81 9.00 2.59 -10.08
C SER A 81 9.53 3.88 -10.72
N THR A 82 9.06 4.19 -11.94
CA THR A 82 9.38 5.41 -12.68
C THR A 82 8.11 6.11 -13.19
N GLY A 83 8.26 7.37 -13.61
CA GLY A 83 7.17 8.19 -14.14
C GLY A 83 6.34 8.89 -13.04
N THR A 84 5.19 9.48 -13.45
CA THR A 84 4.39 10.36 -12.58
C THR A 84 3.73 9.65 -11.40
N MET A 85 3.55 8.32 -11.48
CA MET A 85 2.94 7.52 -10.41
C MET A 85 3.95 6.96 -9.41
N ALA A 86 5.26 7.09 -9.65
CA ALA A 86 6.30 6.55 -8.76
C ALA A 86 6.16 7.03 -7.30
N ILE A 87 5.75 8.28 -7.08
CA ILE A 87 5.50 8.84 -5.73
C ILE A 87 4.45 8.05 -4.95
N SER A 88 3.43 7.53 -5.64
CA SER A 88 2.32 6.79 -5.03
C SER A 88 2.58 5.27 -4.97
N GLU A 89 3.51 4.74 -5.77
CA GLU A 89 3.71 3.29 -5.92
C GLU A 89 4.97 2.75 -5.22
N THR A 90 5.96 3.61 -4.93
CA THR A 90 7.21 3.19 -4.27
C THR A 90 6.95 2.54 -2.91
N GLY A 91 6.04 3.10 -2.12
CA GLY A 91 5.66 2.55 -0.81
C GLY A 91 5.08 1.14 -0.93
N SER A 92 4.22 0.89 -1.93
CA SER A 92 3.64 -0.44 -2.18
C SER A 92 4.70 -1.48 -2.51
N ILE A 93 5.66 -1.14 -3.41
CA ILE A 93 6.82 -2.00 -3.72
C ILE A 93 7.57 -2.40 -2.45
N GLN A 94 7.79 -1.45 -1.56
CA GLN A 94 8.50 -1.66 -0.29
C GLN A 94 7.69 -2.52 0.69
N ALA A 95 6.40 -2.25 0.83
CA ALA A 95 5.54 -2.95 1.78
C ALA A 95 5.30 -4.42 1.39
N GLU A 96 5.08 -4.70 0.11
CA GLU A 96 4.99 -6.05 -0.42
C GLU A 96 6.30 -6.82 -0.21
N GLN A 97 7.46 -6.19 -0.46
CA GLN A 97 8.76 -6.80 -0.20
C GLN A 97 8.98 -7.08 1.29
N LEU A 98 8.54 -6.18 2.19
CA LEU A 98 8.62 -6.40 3.62
C LEU A 98 7.78 -7.62 4.03
N ALA A 99 6.54 -7.73 3.53
CA ALA A 99 5.67 -8.88 3.79
C ALA A 99 6.31 -10.19 3.30
N ILE A 100 6.85 -10.19 2.09
CA ILE A 100 7.52 -11.37 1.50
C ILE A 100 8.74 -11.79 2.32
N ASP A 101 9.56 -10.84 2.76
CA ASP A 101 10.73 -11.15 3.58
C ASP A 101 10.33 -11.76 4.94
N GLN A 102 9.28 -11.23 5.57
CA GLN A 102 8.72 -11.77 6.80
C GLN A 102 8.17 -13.19 6.60
N ILE A 103 7.41 -13.41 5.53
CA ILE A 103 6.91 -14.75 5.17
C ILE A 103 8.08 -15.71 4.93
N ASN A 104 9.09 -15.27 4.21
CA ASN A 104 10.30 -16.06 3.95
C ASN A 104 11.06 -16.39 5.24
N ALA A 105 11.18 -15.44 6.17
CA ALA A 105 11.79 -15.68 7.48
C ALA A 105 11.04 -16.75 8.28
N MET A 106 9.72 -16.86 8.12
CA MET A 106 8.85 -17.84 8.77
C MET A 106 8.83 -19.22 8.07
N GLY A 107 9.61 -19.43 7.02
CA GLY A 107 9.65 -20.71 6.28
C GLY A 107 8.98 -20.67 4.91
N GLY A 108 8.45 -19.51 4.49
CA GLY A 108 7.81 -19.34 3.18
C GLY A 108 6.36 -19.82 3.17
N VAL A 109 5.91 -20.33 2.02
CA VAL A 109 4.55 -20.81 1.78
C VAL A 109 4.60 -22.29 1.40
N LEU A 110 3.90 -23.14 2.13
CA LEU A 110 3.99 -24.61 1.98
C LEU A 110 5.45 -25.11 1.92
N GLY A 111 6.35 -24.50 2.72
CA GLY A 111 7.77 -24.83 2.80
C GLY A 111 8.64 -24.25 1.67
N ARG A 112 8.12 -23.38 0.80
CA ARG A 112 8.84 -22.74 -0.30
C ARG A 112 9.10 -21.28 -0.02
N LYS A 113 10.34 -20.83 -0.25
CA LYS A 113 10.67 -19.40 -0.22
C LYS A 113 10.04 -18.70 -1.43
N ILE A 114 9.52 -17.51 -1.20
CA ILE A 114 8.98 -16.67 -2.27
C ILE A 114 10.15 -15.98 -2.97
N LYS A 115 10.28 -16.21 -4.28
CA LYS A 115 11.16 -15.48 -5.18
C LYS A 115 10.37 -14.42 -5.92
N VAL A 116 10.85 -13.17 -5.92
CA VAL A 116 10.14 -12.05 -6.55
C VAL A 116 10.80 -11.67 -7.86
N ILE A 117 10.01 -11.54 -8.93
CA ILE A 117 10.37 -10.89 -10.18
C ILE A 117 9.70 -9.53 -10.18
N LYS A 118 10.51 -8.46 -10.29
CA LYS A 118 10.04 -7.07 -10.30
C LYS A 118 10.02 -6.54 -11.72
N GLU A 119 8.89 -5.92 -12.08
CA GLU A 119 8.71 -5.25 -13.36
C GLU A 119 8.24 -3.81 -13.12
N ASP A 120 8.79 -2.89 -13.90
CA ASP A 120 8.41 -1.48 -13.89
C ASP A 120 7.33 -1.23 -14.96
N GLY A 121 6.16 -0.78 -14.52
CA GLY A 121 5.07 -0.35 -15.40
C GLY A 121 5.24 1.05 -15.97
N ALA A 122 6.26 1.81 -15.51
CA ALA A 122 6.70 3.11 -16.02
C ALA A 122 5.56 4.17 -16.13
N SER A 123 4.51 4.05 -15.32
CA SER A 123 3.30 4.89 -15.40
C SER A 123 2.60 4.85 -16.77
N ASP A 124 2.79 3.77 -17.53
CA ASP A 124 2.28 3.58 -18.89
C ASP A 124 1.44 2.31 -19.00
N TRP A 125 0.18 2.43 -19.38
CA TRP A 125 -0.78 1.32 -19.38
C TRP A 125 -0.41 0.17 -20.33
N PRO A 126 0.01 0.43 -21.58
CA PRO A 126 0.53 -0.60 -22.49
C PRO A 126 1.70 -1.38 -21.91
N THR A 127 2.65 -0.69 -21.25
CA THR A 127 3.80 -1.30 -20.57
C THR A 127 3.33 -2.24 -19.43
N PHE A 128 2.34 -1.86 -18.64
CA PHE A 128 1.74 -2.76 -17.64
C PHE A 128 1.21 -4.04 -18.28
N ALA A 129 0.46 -3.95 -19.40
CA ALA A 129 -0.06 -5.11 -20.10
C ALA A 129 1.06 -6.02 -20.64
N GLU A 130 2.12 -5.45 -21.23
CA GLU A 130 3.29 -6.21 -21.69
C GLU A 130 3.98 -6.94 -20.53
N LYS A 131 4.26 -6.21 -19.44
CA LYS A 131 4.94 -6.77 -18.27
C LYS A 131 4.10 -7.84 -17.56
N SER A 132 2.78 -7.67 -17.49
CA SER A 132 1.90 -8.69 -16.94
C SER A 132 1.93 -9.98 -17.77
N LYS A 133 1.95 -9.87 -19.12
CA LYS A 133 2.10 -11.03 -20.00
C LYS A 133 3.45 -11.74 -19.77
N LYS A 134 4.54 -10.97 -19.63
CA LYS A 134 5.86 -11.54 -19.32
C LYS A 134 5.81 -12.34 -18.00
N LEU A 135 5.28 -11.76 -16.93
CA LEU A 135 5.21 -12.41 -15.62
C LEU A 135 4.37 -13.70 -15.64
N LEU A 136 3.28 -13.72 -16.40
CA LEU A 136 2.38 -14.88 -16.43
C LEU A 136 2.83 -15.95 -17.43
N VAL A 137 3.28 -15.56 -18.63
CA VAL A 137 3.56 -16.49 -19.73
C VAL A 137 5.01 -16.96 -19.75
N ASN A 138 5.97 -16.04 -19.48
CA ASN A 138 7.39 -16.39 -19.56
C ASN A 138 7.94 -16.80 -18.20
N ASP A 139 7.55 -16.07 -17.14
CA ASP A 139 8.08 -16.29 -15.78
C ASP A 139 7.18 -17.22 -14.96
N HIS A 140 5.98 -17.55 -15.43
CA HIS A 140 5.01 -18.47 -14.81
C HIS A 140 4.75 -18.16 -13.33
N CYS A 141 4.62 -16.89 -12.99
CA CYS A 141 4.40 -16.42 -11.60
C CYS A 141 3.10 -17.01 -11.03
N ALA A 142 3.16 -17.50 -9.79
CA ALA A 142 2.01 -18.06 -9.08
C ALA A 142 0.99 -17.00 -8.62
N ALA A 143 1.44 -15.78 -8.43
CA ALA A 143 0.63 -14.59 -8.18
C ALA A 143 1.42 -13.34 -8.61
N VAL A 144 0.72 -12.25 -8.82
CA VAL A 144 1.32 -10.93 -9.04
C VAL A 144 0.72 -9.94 -8.03
N PHE A 145 1.57 -9.14 -7.41
CA PHE A 145 1.19 -8.04 -6.54
C PHE A 145 1.44 -6.75 -7.30
N GLY A 146 0.43 -5.85 -7.37
CA GLY A 146 0.69 -4.63 -8.09
C GLY A 146 -0.50 -3.98 -8.77
N CYS A 147 -0.15 -3.12 -9.73
CA CYS A 147 -0.95 -2.04 -10.28
C CYS A 147 -1.34 -1.01 -9.21
N TRP A 148 -1.55 0.22 -9.64
CA TRP A 148 -2.06 1.27 -8.76
C TRP A 148 -3.29 1.94 -9.36
N THR A 149 -3.19 2.41 -10.60
CA THR A 149 -4.31 3.06 -11.26
C THR A 149 -5.35 2.05 -11.76
N SER A 150 -6.62 2.44 -11.78
CA SER A 150 -7.65 1.63 -12.44
C SER A 150 -7.37 1.45 -13.94
N ALA A 151 -6.64 2.38 -14.55
CA ALA A 151 -6.24 2.24 -15.95
C ALA A 151 -5.19 1.13 -16.15
N SER A 152 -4.16 1.04 -15.28
CA SER A 152 -3.20 -0.06 -15.33
C SER A 152 -3.88 -1.39 -15.04
N ARG A 153 -4.76 -1.47 -14.01
CA ARG A 153 -5.53 -2.68 -13.71
C ARG A 153 -6.36 -3.13 -14.91
N LYS A 154 -7.10 -2.22 -15.55
CA LYS A 154 -7.92 -2.55 -16.73
C LYS A 154 -7.08 -2.95 -17.95
N ALA A 155 -5.86 -2.44 -18.08
CA ALA A 155 -4.95 -2.86 -19.14
C ALA A 155 -4.43 -4.29 -18.93
N VAL A 156 -4.15 -4.69 -17.67
CA VAL A 156 -3.66 -6.04 -17.37
C VAL A 156 -4.78 -7.08 -17.24
N LEU A 157 -6.00 -6.68 -16.87
CA LEU A 157 -7.11 -7.59 -16.59
C LEU A 157 -7.37 -8.62 -17.70
N PRO A 158 -7.44 -8.26 -18.99
CA PRO A 158 -7.63 -9.25 -20.07
C PRO A 158 -6.50 -10.27 -20.15
N VAL A 159 -5.28 -9.90 -19.78
CA VAL A 159 -4.12 -10.82 -19.74
C VAL A 159 -4.28 -11.80 -18.59
N PHE A 160 -4.63 -11.31 -17.38
CA PHE A 160 -4.87 -12.17 -16.22
C PHE A 160 -6.01 -13.15 -16.44
N GLU A 161 -7.11 -12.71 -17.02
CA GLU A 161 -8.27 -13.57 -17.31
C GLU A 161 -7.94 -14.62 -18.37
N LYS A 162 -7.25 -14.24 -19.45
CA LYS A 162 -6.85 -15.16 -20.52
C LYS A 162 -5.85 -16.21 -20.05
N GLU A 163 -4.84 -15.81 -19.31
CA GLU A 163 -3.74 -16.69 -18.87
C GLU A 163 -4.05 -17.34 -17.51
N ASN A 164 -5.24 -17.13 -16.95
CA ASN A 164 -5.67 -17.59 -15.62
C ASN A 164 -4.65 -17.21 -14.53
N GLY A 165 -4.13 -15.97 -14.56
CA GLY A 165 -3.25 -15.42 -13.55
C GLY A 165 -4.03 -14.94 -12.31
N LEU A 166 -3.33 -14.60 -11.24
CA LEU A 166 -3.93 -14.05 -10.01
C LEU A 166 -3.24 -12.74 -9.63
N LEU A 167 -4.00 -11.66 -9.61
CA LEU A 167 -3.55 -10.32 -9.22
C LEU A 167 -4.05 -9.97 -7.81
N TYR A 168 -3.17 -9.48 -6.95
CA TYR A 168 -3.51 -8.79 -5.72
C TYR A 168 -3.37 -7.29 -5.94
N TYR A 169 -4.50 -6.58 -6.03
CA TYR A 169 -4.60 -5.16 -6.38
C TYR A 169 -4.79 -4.32 -5.11
N PRO A 170 -3.81 -3.46 -4.73
CA PRO A 170 -3.83 -2.80 -3.43
C PRO A 170 -4.62 -1.50 -3.36
N THR A 171 -4.98 -0.90 -4.50
CA THR A 171 -5.47 0.48 -4.52
C THR A 171 -6.98 0.53 -4.35
N PHE A 172 -7.44 1.56 -3.64
CA PHE A 172 -8.85 1.94 -3.65
C PHE A 172 -9.32 2.22 -5.10
N TYR A 173 -10.60 1.96 -5.40
CA TYR A 173 -11.09 2.13 -6.76
C TYR A 173 -12.60 2.40 -6.82
N GLU A 174 -13.08 2.68 -8.02
CA GLU A 174 -14.46 3.07 -8.30
C GLU A 174 -15.52 1.98 -8.14
N GLY A 175 -15.13 0.73 -7.90
CA GLY A 175 -16.05 -0.40 -8.01
C GLY A 175 -16.41 -0.68 -9.46
N LEU A 176 -17.64 -1.17 -9.70
CA LEU A 176 -18.20 -1.53 -11.00
C LEU A 176 -17.35 -2.54 -11.78
N GLU A 177 -16.62 -3.37 -11.06
CA GLU A 177 -15.78 -4.45 -11.59
C GLU A 177 -15.67 -5.56 -10.55
N GLN A 178 -15.67 -6.79 -11.05
CA GLN A 178 -15.34 -7.99 -10.29
C GLN A 178 -14.73 -9.00 -11.26
N SER A 179 -13.59 -9.59 -10.91
CA SER A 179 -12.95 -10.67 -11.66
C SER A 179 -12.52 -11.77 -10.71
N LYS A 180 -12.65 -13.03 -11.15
CA LYS A 180 -12.11 -14.17 -10.40
C LYS A 180 -10.59 -14.12 -10.27
N ASN A 181 -9.93 -13.40 -11.17
CA ASN A 181 -8.48 -13.31 -11.29
C ASN A 181 -7.88 -12.12 -10.51
N VAL A 182 -8.71 -11.37 -9.76
CA VAL A 182 -8.26 -10.21 -8.98
C VAL A 182 -8.78 -10.29 -7.55
N ILE A 183 -7.87 -10.12 -6.60
CA ILE A 183 -8.18 -9.87 -5.18
C ILE A 183 -7.94 -8.39 -4.91
N TYR A 184 -8.99 -7.68 -4.51
CA TYR A 184 -8.98 -6.24 -4.27
C TYR A 184 -8.73 -5.99 -2.78
N THR A 185 -7.52 -5.50 -2.44
CA THR A 185 -7.18 -5.20 -1.04
C THR A 185 -7.38 -3.74 -0.66
N GLY A 186 -7.63 -2.87 -1.63
CA GLY A 186 -8.08 -1.49 -1.43
C GLY A 186 -9.59 -1.38 -1.24
N GLN A 187 -10.07 -0.20 -0.86
CA GLN A 187 -11.49 0.11 -0.73
C GLN A 187 -12.17 0.26 -2.10
N GLU A 188 -13.46 -0.05 -2.17
CA GLU A 188 -14.31 0.31 -3.30
C GLU A 188 -15.22 1.51 -2.97
N ALA A 189 -16.08 1.91 -3.92
CA ALA A 189 -16.82 3.16 -3.85
C ALA A 189 -17.72 3.31 -2.61
N THR A 190 -18.32 2.22 -2.11
CA THR A 190 -19.22 2.30 -0.93
C THR A 190 -18.44 2.58 0.34
N GLN A 191 -17.22 2.06 0.43
CA GLN A 191 -16.35 2.18 1.59
C GLN A 191 -15.60 3.52 1.64
N GLN A 192 -15.27 4.10 0.47
CA GLN A 192 -14.47 5.32 0.39
C GLN A 192 -15.29 6.54 -0.05
N ILE A 193 -15.94 6.47 -1.22
CA ILE A 193 -16.59 7.62 -1.86
C ILE A 193 -17.89 7.97 -1.13
N ILE A 194 -18.79 6.99 -1.04
CA ILE A 194 -20.14 7.19 -0.48
C ILE A 194 -20.04 7.51 1.00
N TRP A 195 -19.28 6.72 1.75
CA TRP A 195 -19.12 6.94 3.18
C TRP A 195 -18.46 8.29 3.49
N GLY A 196 -17.43 8.67 2.72
CA GLY A 196 -16.74 9.97 2.85
C GLY A 196 -17.66 11.15 2.56
N LEU A 197 -18.50 11.07 1.53
CA LEU A 197 -19.50 12.10 1.21
C LEU A 197 -20.57 12.22 2.29
N ASP A 198 -21.05 11.09 2.84
CA ASP A 198 -22.03 11.09 3.93
C ASP A 198 -21.44 11.74 5.19
N TRP A 199 -20.19 11.45 5.52
CA TRP A 199 -19.49 12.14 6.60
C TRP A 199 -19.40 13.64 6.34
N GLY A 200 -19.00 14.05 5.13
CA GLY A 200 -18.91 15.48 4.76
C GLY A 200 -20.26 16.22 4.86
N ALA A 201 -21.32 15.58 4.38
CA ALA A 201 -22.67 16.15 4.49
C ALA A 201 -23.14 16.24 5.95
N LYS A 202 -22.87 15.21 6.76
CA LYS A 202 -23.29 15.16 8.17
C LYS A 202 -22.47 16.10 9.06
N GLU A 203 -21.14 16.01 9.02
CA GLU A 203 -20.25 16.68 9.97
C GLU A 203 -19.85 18.09 9.51
N LYS A 204 -19.68 18.31 8.19
CA LYS A 204 -19.30 19.61 7.61
C LYS A 204 -20.49 20.38 7.04
N LYS A 205 -21.71 19.78 7.05
CA LYS A 205 -22.92 20.38 6.50
C LYS A 205 -22.80 20.74 5.02
N ALA A 206 -21.91 20.07 4.28
CA ALA A 206 -21.67 20.32 2.87
C ALA A 206 -22.91 19.97 2.03
N LYS A 207 -23.37 20.90 1.22
CA LYS A 207 -24.50 20.77 0.28
C LYS A 207 -24.13 21.07 -1.14
N THR A 208 -23.10 21.87 -1.35
CA THR A 208 -22.62 22.26 -2.66
C THR A 208 -21.18 21.79 -2.87
N PHE A 209 -20.90 21.19 -4.02
CA PHE A 209 -19.63 20.53 -4.29
C PHE A 209 -19.01 21.02 -5.59
N PHE A 210 -17.67 21.07 -5.62
CA PHE A 210 -16.89 21.18 -6.84
C PHE A 210 -16.04 19.91 -6.98
N LEU A 211 -16.23 19.18 -8.08
CA LEU A 211 -15.56 17.91 -8.33
C LEU A 211 -14.29 18.13 -9.15
N VAL A 212 -13.18 17.56 -8.73
CA VAL A 212 -11.88 17.68 -9.41
C VAL A 212 -11.21 16.33 -9.51
N GLY A 213 -10.76 15.94 -10.70
CA GLY A 213 -10.06 14.67 -10.86
C GLY A 213 -8.95 14.70 -11.92
N SER A 214 -8.08 13.71 -11.85
CA SER A 214 -7.21 13.38 -12.98
C SER A 214 -8.04 12.78 -14.12
N ASP A 215 -7.58 12.97 -15.36
CA ASP A 215 -8.35 12.59 -16.55
C ASP A 215 -8.09 11.15 -17.00
N TYR A 216 -8.65 10.18 -16.23
CA TYR A 216 -8.68 8.76 -16.60
C TYR A 216 -9.87 8.05 -15.94
N ILE A 217 -10.00 6.74 -16.13
CA ILE A 217 -11.22 5.99 -15.78
C ILE A 217 -11.62 6.13 -14.30
N TRP A 218 -10.67 6.01 -13.33
CA TRP A 218 -11.00 6.03 -11.91
C TRP A 218 -11.62 7.36 -11.46
N PRO A 219 -10.99 8.55 -11.67
CA PRO A 219 -11.59 9.81 -11.22
C PRO A 219 -12.92 10.10 -11.93
N ARG A 220 -13.00 9.84 -13.24
CA ARG A 220 -14.25 10.06 -13.99
C ARG A 220 -15.40 9.21 -13.48
N THR A 221 -15.17 7.93 -13.21
CA THR A 221 -16.20 7.04 -12.68
C THR A 221 -16.52 7.37 -11.22
N SER A 222 -15.50 7.65 -10.39
CA SER A 222 -15.68 8.08 -9.01
C SER A 222 -16.50 9.37 -8.89
N MET A 223 -16.24 10.36 -9.74
CA MET A 223 -17.01 11.61 -9.76
C MET A 223 -18.43 11.41 -10.28
N LYS A 224 -18.65 10.49 -11.22
CA LYS A 224 -20.01 10.08 -11.63
C LYS A 224 -20.79 9.46 -10.46
N ILE A 225 -20.17 8.60 -9.69
CA ILE A 225 -20.76 8.02 -8.46
C ILE A 225 -21.03 9.13 -7.45
N ALA A 226 -20.03 9.97 -7.19
CA ALA A 226 -20.14 11.09 -6.25
C ALA A 226 -21.29 12.05 -6.65
N ARG A 227 -21.38 12.44 -7.91
CA ARG A 227 -22.48 13.29 -8.41
C ARG A 227 -23.84 12.65 -8.17
N LYS A 228 -24.01 11.36 -8.55
CA LYS A 228 -25.27 10.64 -8.29
C LYS A 228 -25.61 10.62 -6.79
N HIS A 229 -24.61 10.40 -5.93
CA HIS A 229 -24.81 10.39 -4.48
C HIS A 229 -25.24 11.76 -3.95
N ILE A 230 -24.50 12.80 -4.32
CA ILE A 230 -24.77 14.19 -3.92
C ILE A 230 -26.18 14.62 -4.35
N GLU A 231 -26.52 14.44 -5.63
CA GLU A 231 -27.76 14.98 -6.22
C GLU A 231 -28.99 14.12 -5.83
N ASN A 232 -28.89 12.80 -5.93
CA ASN A 232 -30.04 11.90 -5.76
C ASN A 232 -30.29 11.48 -4.31
N PHE A 233 -29.23 11.27 -3.51
CA PHE A 233 -29.36 10.75 -2.16
C PHE A 233 -29.23 11.84 -1.10
N GLN A 234 -28.23 12.73 -1.21
CA GLN A 234 -28.02 13.81 -0.25
C GLN A 234 -28.82 15.09 -0.54
N LYS A 235 -29.45 15.19 -1.73
CA LYS A 235 -30.17 16.40 -2.18
C LYS A 235 -29.29 17.65 -2.20
N GLY A 236 -27.99 17.46 -2.46
CA GLY A 236 -27.00 18.50 -2.70
C GLY A 236 -26.93 18.92 -4.17
N SER A 237 -25.92 19.70 -4.52
CA SER A 237 -25.68 20.12 -5.90
C SER A 237 -24.19 20.20 -6.25
N VAL A 238 -23.87 19.89 -7.51
CA VAL A 238 -22.51 20.02 -8.04
C VAL A 238 -22.42 21.34 -8.79
N LYS A 239 -21.53 22.25 -8.32
CA LYS A 239 -21.30 23.59 -8.87
C LYS A 239 -20.34 23.62 -10.05
N GLY A 240 -19.50 22.58 -10.18
CA GLY A 240 -18.55 22.42 -11.26
C GLY A 240 -17.85 21.08 -11.20
N GLU A 241 -17.28 20.67 -12.33
CA GLU A 241 -16.57 19.42 -12.47
C GLU A 241 -15.47 19.58 -13.53
N GLU A 242 -14.22 19.27 -13.15
CA GLU A 242 -13.04 19.48 -14.00
C GLU A 242 -12.08 18.30 -13.92
N TYR A 243 -11.45 17.98 -15.05
CA TYR A 243 -10.46 16.91 -15.15
C TYR A 243 -9.21 17.38 -15.84
N TYR A 244 -8.05 16.87 -15.39
CA TYR A 244 -6.73 17.25 -15.91
C TYR A 244 -5.88 16.00 -16.18
N PRO A 245 -5.09 15.98 -17.25
CA PRO A 245 -4.20 14.85 -17.55
C PRO A 245 -3.27 14.53 -16.40
N LEU A 246 -2.85 13.25 -16.30
CA LEU A 246 -1.80 12.85 -15.36
C LEU A 246 -0.53 13.67 -15.60
N GLY A 247 0.12 14.09 -14.52
CA GLY A 247 1.31 14.96 -14.60
C GLY A 247 1.00 16.43 -14.84
N HIS A 248 -0.28 16.84 -14.87
CA HIS A 248 -0.66 18.27 -15.02
C HIS A 248 -0.17 19.10 -13.83
N THR A 249 0.37 20.29 -14.14
CA THR A 249 1.03 21.15 -13.12
C THR A 249 0.47 22.59 -13.05
N ASN A 250 -0.54 22.96 -13.85
CA ASN A 250 -1.08 24.32 -13.85
C ASN A 250 -2.59 24.34 -13.56
N PHE A 251 -2.96 24.58 -12.32
CA PHE A 251 -4.34 24.59 -11.84
C PHE A 251 -4.96 25.98 -11.67
N ASN A 252 -4.32 27.06 -12.16
CA ASN A 252 -4.80 28.44 -11.98
C ASN A 252 -6.23 28.64 -12.50
N SER A 253 -6.55 28.13 -13.69
CA SER A 253 -7.91 28.23 -14.26
C SER A 253 -8.94 27.55 -13.38
N LEU A 254 -8.65 26.32 -12.92
CA LEU A 254 -9.49 25.58 -11.97
C LEU A 254 -9.74 26.36 -10.68
N ILE A 255 -8.66 26.87 -10.08
CA ILE A 255 -8.71 27.62 -8.83
C ILE A 255 -9.61 28.86 -8.96
N ASN A 256 -9.53 29.57 -10.08
CA ASN A 256 -10.42 30.70 -10.35
C ASN A 256 -11.89 30.25 -10.45
N LYS A 257 -12.18 29.14 -11.13
CA LYS A 257 -13.54 28.57 -11.20
C LYS A 257 -14.06 28.18 -9.82
N ILE A 258 -13.25 27.54 -8.97
CA ILE A 258 -13.59 27.21 -7.58
C ILE A 258 -13.92 28.46 -6.78
N LYS A 259 -13.09 29.53 -6.90
CA LYS A 259 -13.35 30.81 -6.20
C LYS A 259 -14.66 31.48 -6.62
N VAL A 260 -15.02 31.38 -7.88
CA VAL A 260 -16.30 31.89 -8.40
C VAL A 260 -17.48 31.03 -7.92
N ALA A 261 -17.34 29.70 -8.00
CA ALA A 261 -18.39 28.75 -7.64
C ALA A 261 -18.69 28.73 -6.14
N LYS A 262 -17.72 29.03 -5.27
CA LYS A 262 -17.81 29.02 -3.80
C LYS A 262 -18.52 27.77 -3.27
N PRO A 263 -18.01 26.56 -3.56
CA PRO A 263 -18.62 25.33 -3.07
C PRO A 263 -18.41 25.17 -1.56
N ASP A 264 -19.31 24.49 -0.87
CA ASP A 264 -19.05 24.08 0.53
C ASP A 264 -17.89 23.09 0.59
N CYS A 265 -17.77 22.21 -0.40
CA CYS A 265 -16.75 21.17 -0.46
C CYS A 265 -16.07 21.14 -1.82
N ILE A 266 -14.74 21.11 -1.83
CA ILE A 266 -13.95 20.63 -2.98
C ILE A 266 -13.76 19.13 -2.78
N PHE A 267 -14.31 18.32 -3.70
CA PHE A 267 -14.16 16.87 -3.68
C PHE A 267 -13.14 16.45 -4.74
N ALA A 268 -11.99 15.92 -4.31
CA ALA A 268 -10.82 15.78 -5.16
C ALA A 268 -10.39 14.33 -5.36
N ALA A 269 -10.08 13.96 -6.60
CA ALA A 269 -9.47 12.71 -7.03
C ALA A 269 -8.29 12.99 -7.99
N VAL A 270 -7.41 13.91 -7.60
CA VAL A 270 -6.14 14.20 -8.29
C VAL A 270 -5.10 13.21 -7.78
N VAL A 271 -4.27 12.62 -8.67
CA VAL A 271 -3.32 11.56 -8.31
C VAL A 271 -1.88 11.87 -8.73
N GLY A 272 -0.95 11.13 -8.12
CA GLY A 272 0.47 11.15 -8.46
C GLY A 272 1.11 12.52 -8.28
N GLY A 273 2.09 12.83 -9.11
CA GLY A 273 2.84 14.10 -9.07
C GLY A 273 2.00 15.36 -9.26
N SER A 274 0.80 15.26 -9.87
CA SER A 274 -0.13 16.39 -10.01
C SER A 274 -0.63 16.94 -8.67
N ASN A 275 -0.70 16.11 -7.62
CA ASN A 275 -1.06 16.53 -6.26
C ASN A 275 -0.14 17.63 -5.74
N VAL A 276 1.16 17.54 -6.02
CA VAL A 276 2.17 18.51 -5.57
C VAL A 276 1.83 19.92 -6.06
N ALA A 277 1.56 20.05 -7.36
CA ALA A 277 1.21 21.34 -7.94
C ALA A 277 -0.17 21.84 -7.50
N PHE A 278 -1.15 20.93 -7.41
CA PHE A 278 -2.52 21.25 -7.05
C PHE A 278 -2.60 21.86 -5.66
N TYR A 279 -2.09 21.19 -4.62
CA TYR A 279 -2.19 21.68 -3.24
C TYR A 279 -1.32 22.91 -2.99
N LYS A 280 -0.12 23.00 -3.57
CA LYS A 280 0.71 24.22 -3.48
C LYS A 280 0.00 25.43 -4.10
N GLN A 281 -0.66 25.28 -5.23
CA GLN A 281 -1.41 26.37 -5.89
C GLN A 281 -2.70 26.72 -5.15
N LEU A 282 -3.42 25.75 -4.56
CA LEU A 282 -4.56 26.05 -3.67
C LEU A 282 -4.13 26.95 -2.52
N LYS A 283 -3.05 26.58 -1.80
CA LYS A 283 -2.51 27.39 -0.69
C LYS A 283 -2.06 28.78 -1.14
N ALA A 284 -1.32 28.87 -2.25
CA ALA A 284 -0.87 30.15 -2.81
C ALA A 284 -2.05 31.07 -3.19
N ALA A 285 -3.18 30.46 -3.56
CA ALA A 285 -4.43 31.18 -3.89
C ALA A 285 -5.28 31.52 -2.65
N GLY A 286 -4.83 31.17 -1.44
CA GLY A 286 -5.53 31.40 -0.18
C GLY A 286 -6.67 30.41 0.13
N ILE A 287 -6.72 29.28 -0.60
CA ILE A 287 -7.62 28.16 -0.31
C ILE A 287 -6.87 27.20 0.62
N THR A 288 -7.17 27.27 1.91
CA THR A 288 -6.50 26.58 3.00
C THR A 288 -7.50 25.79 3.84
N GLY A 289 -7.06 24.80 4.59
CA GLY A 289 -7.95 23.90 5.33
C GLY A 289 -8.76 24.56 6.47
N ASP A 290 -8.36 25.74 6.91
CA ASP A 290 -9.12 26.58 7.86
C ASP A 290 -10.24 27.39 7.20
N LYS A 291 -10.19 27.59 5.86
CA LYS A 291 -11.12 28.43 5.11
C LYS A 291 -12.04 27.65 4.18
N GLN A 292 -11.59 26.49 3.73
CA GLN A 292 -12.30 25.68 2.74
C GLN A 292 -12.30 24.23 3.15
N PHE A 293 -13.48 23.61 3.23
CA PHE A 293 -13.58 22.16 3.34
C PHE A 293 -13.18 21.51 2.01
N LEU A 294 -12.16 20.64 2.08
CA LEU A 294 -11.75 19.80 0.97
C LEU A 294 -11.66 18.36 1.47
N LEU A 295 -12.28 17.44 0.74
CA LEU A 295 -12.18 16.00 0.95
C LEU A 295 -11.55 15.36 -0.29
N THR A 296 -10.45 14.67 -0.12
CA THR A 296 -9.78 13.94 -1.21
C THR A 296 -9.90 12.43 -1.04
N LEU A 297 -9.79 11.75 -2.18
CA LEU A 297 -9.75 10.30 -2.28
C LEU A 297 -8.33 9.75 -2.58
N ALA A 298 -7.32 10.62 -2.69
CA ALA A 298 -6.02 10.21 -3.24
C ALA A 298 -4.80 10.93 -2.64
N VAL A 299 -4.90 11.42 -1.41
CA VAL A 299 -3.73 11.92 -0.67
C VAL A 299 -3.59 11.13 0.62
N THR A 300 -2.45 10.48 0.74
CA THR A 300 -2.01 9.70 1.90
C THR A 300 -0.66 10.23 2.37
N GLU A 301 -0.05 9.58 3.35
CA GLU A 301 1.31 9.91 3.79
C GLU A 301 2.33 9.84 2.64
N ASP A 302 2.11 8.95 1.65
CA ASP A 302 2.99 8.82 0.48
C ASP A 302 3.01 10.12 -0.34
N GLU A 303 1.86 10.67 -0.69
CA GLU A 303 1.74 11.92 -1.45
C GLU A 303 2.20 13.14 -0.63
N MET A 304 2.04 13.09 0.69
CA MET A 304 2.48 14.18 1.58
C MET A 304 3.99 14.44 1.51
N THR A 305 4.79 13.43 1.12
CA THR A 305 6.25 13.59 0.91
C THR A 305 6.58 14.64 -0.15
N GLY A 306 5.76 14.76 -1.19
CA GLY A 306 5.95 15.74 -2.27
C GLY A 306 5.09 16.99 -2.10
N VAL A 307 3.88 16.84 -1.58
CA VAL A 307 2.95 17.96 -1.33
C VAL A 307 3.49 18.89 -0.25
N GLY A 308 4.01 18.33 0.84
CA GLY A 308 4.37 19.03 2.06
C GLY A 308 3.17 19.24 2.98
N GLY A 309 3.31 18.87 4.25
CA GLY A 309 2.21 18.93 5.22
C GLY A 309 1.59 20.30 5.34
N GLU A 310 2.39 21.36 5.27
CA GLU A 310 1.95 22.75 5.34
C GLU A 310 1.04 23.19 4.17
N ASN A 311 1.06 22.46 3.04
CA ASN A 311 0.20 22.75 1.89
C ASN A 311 -1.14 21.99 1.95
N PHE A 312 -1.21 20.93 2.77
CA PHE A 312 -2.40 20.10 2.93
C PHE A 312 -3.06 20.25 4.31
N ALA A 313 -2.41 20.88 5.26
CA ALA A 313 -2.90 21.01 6.64
C ALA A 313 -4.35 21.49 6.71
N GLY A 314 -5.17 20.78 7.49
CA GLY A 314 -6.59 21.07 7.67
C GLY A 314 -7.53 20.49 6.61
N PHE A 315 -7.03 20.05 5.46
CA PHE A 315 -7.82 19.28 4.49
C PHE A 315 -8.01 17.83 4.94
N TYR A 316 -8.90 17.09 4.31
CA TYR A 316 -9.31 15.76 4.73
C TYR A 316 -9.12 14.72 3.64
N SER A 317 -8.77 13.50 4.06
CA SER A 317 -8.69 12.32 3.19
C SER A 317 -9.64 11.23 3.68
N SER A 318 -10.34 10.56 2.74
CA SER A 318 -11.19 9.39 3.01
C SER A 318 -10.42 8.13 2.62
N MET A 319 -9.99 7.34 3.62
CA MET A 319 -9.15 6.15 3.49
C MET A 319 -9.55 5.09 4.50
N LYS A 320 -8.97 3.88 4.41
CA LYS A 320 -9.11 2.85 5.44
C LYS A 320 -7.96 2.83 6.43
N TYR A 321 -6.82 3.37 6.05
CA TYR A 321 -5.60 3.36 6.85
C TYR A 321 -4.93 4.74 6.89
N PHE A 322 -4.35 5.05 8.03
CA PHE A 322 -3.41 6.13 8.26
C PHE A 322 -2.27 5.61 9.14
N GLN A 323 -1.04 6.01 8.87
CA GLN A 323 0.15 5.57 9.64
C GLN A 323 0.01 5.81 11.15
N THR A 324 -0.76 6.80 11.53
CA THR A 324 -1.00 7.21 12.93
C THR A 324 -2.04 6.35 13.67
N LEU A 325 -2.59 5.30 13.07
CA LEU A 325 -3.53 4.40 13.76
C LEU A 325 -2.90 3.79 15.02
N ASP A 326 -3.58 3.98 16.15
CA ASP A 326 -3.12 3.48 17.45
C ASP A 326 -3.62 2.07 17.74
N ASN A 327 -2.93 1.07 17.17
CA ASN A 327 -3.14 -0.32 17.51
C ASN A 327 -1.82 -1.11 17.49
N PRO A 328 -1.70 -2.24 18.21
CA PRO A 328 -0.45 -2.99 18.31
C PRO A 328 0.08 -3.53 16.99
N ASN A 329 -0.80 -3.90 16.06
CA ASN A 329 -0.41 -4.44 14.75
C ASN A 329 0.23 -3.34 13.89
N ASN A 330 -0.39 -2.16 13.88
CA ASN A 330 0.15 -1.01 13.17
C ASN A 330 1.52 -0.59 13.72
N LYS A 331 1.67 -0.50 15.04
CA LYS A 331 2.97 -0.16 15.66
C LYS A 331 4.08 -1.10 15.19
N LYS A 332 3.85 -2.41 15.23
CA LYS A 332 4.82 -3.40 14.73
C LYS A 332 5.12 -3.26 13.24
N PHE A 333 4.11 -3.00 12.44
CA PHE A 333 4.28 -2.80 11.00
C PHE A 333 5.11 -1.55 10.70
N VAL A 334 4.77 -0.40 11.33
CA VAL A 334 5.48 0.87 11.18
C VAL A 334 6.94 0.73 11.63
N GLU A 335 7.19 0.09 12.78
CA GLU A 335 8.54 -0.19 13.28
C GLU A 335 9.35 -1.03 12.28
N ALA A 336 8.79 -2.14 11.79
CA ALA A 336 9.45 -3.01 10.84
C ALA A 336 9.73 -2.33 9.49
N PHE A 337 8.77 -1.53 9.00
CA PHE A 337 8.92 -0.77 7.77
C PHE A 337 10.03 0.27 7.88
N LYS A 338 10.00 1.08 8.93
CA LYS A 338 11.02 2.12 9.19
C LYS A 338 12.41 1.55 9.49
N ALA A 339 12.48 0.40 10.16
CA ALA A 339 13.74 -0.30 10.39
C ALA A 339 14.41 -0.74 9.08
N LYS A 340 13.61 -1.11 8.07
CA LYS A 340 14.12 -1.57 6.77
C LYS A 340 14.38 -0.43 5.78
N TYR A 341 13.49 0.57 5.73
CA TYR A 341 13.51 1.60 4.68
C TYR A 341 13.94 2.99 5.18
N GLY A 342 14.24 3.13 6.46
CA GLY A 342 14.70 4.36 7.09
C GLY A 342 13.65 4.99 8.00
N LYS A 343 14.14 5.72 9.02
CA LYS A 343 13.29 6.35 10.05
C LYS A 343 12.26 7.34 9.50
N ASP A 344 12.58 7.95 8.35
CA ASP A 344 11.76 8.97 7.70
C ASP A 344 10.81 8.37 6.66
N ALA A 345 10.85 7.04 6.45
CA ALA A 345 9.92 6.36 5.57
C ALA A 345 8.48 6.50 6.06
N VAL A 346 7.57 6.78 5.13
CA VAL A 346 6.13 6.95 5.40
C VAL A 346 5.33 5.78 4.84
N ILE A 347 4.12 5.62 5.34
CA ILE A 347 3.24 4.52 4.97
C ILE A 347 1.84 5.07 4.73
N GLY A 348 1.46 5.17 3.47
CA GLY A 348 0.09 5.51 3.09
C GLY A 348 -0.85 4.31 3.04
N ASP A 349 -2.11 4.59 2.74
CA ASP A 349 -3.18 3.60 2.65
C ASP A 349 -2.87 2.46 1.67
N VAL A 350 -2.45 2.80 0.44
CA VAL A 350 -2.15 1.82 -0.61
C VAL A 350 -0.88 1.03 -0.28
N THR A 351 0.10 1.68 0.33
CA THR A 351 1.31 1.03 0.85
C THR A 351 0.95 -0.07 1.87
N GLN A 352 0.06 0.26 2.82
CA GLN A 352 -0.41 -0.72 3.79
C GLN A 352 -1.25 -1.84 3.13
N ALA A 353 -2.10 -1.50 2.16
CA ALA A 353 -2.89 -2.48 1.43
C ALA A 353 -2.02 -3.45 0.60
N GLY A 354 -0.91 -2.96 0.04
CA GLY A 354 0.11 -3.79 -0.61
C GLY A 354 0.72 -4.82 0.34
N TYR A 355 1.03 -4.41 1.57
CA TYR A 355 1.51 -5.33 2.61
C TYR A 355 0.55 -6.51 2.87
N LEU A 356 -0.77 -6.30 2.73
CA LEU A 356 -1.75 -7.37 2.94
C LEU A 356 -1.75 -8.43 1.83
N GLY A 357 -1.42 -8.06 0.59
CA GLY A 357 -1.49 -8.95 -0.57
C GLY A 357 -0.74 -10.26 -0.37
N PRO A 358 0.57 -10.26 -0.07
CA PRO A 358 1.35 -11.49 0.16
C PRO A 358 0.82 -12.33 1.35
N TRP A 359 0.32 -11.70 2.42
CA TRP A 359 -0.26 -12.42 3.55
C TRP A 359 -1.58 -13.11 3.22
N LEU A 360 -2.46 -12.45 2.46
CA LEU A 360 -3.71 -13.03 1.98
C LEU A 360 -3.43 -14.17 1.01
N TRP A 361 -2.48 -13.99 0.09
CA TRP A 361 -2.06 -15.05 -0.83
C TRP A 361 -1.50 -16.26 -0.08
N LYS A 362 -0.60 -16.05 0.88
CA LYS A 362 -0.08 -17.12 1.73
C LYS A 362 -1.22 -17.89 2.40
N ALA A 363 -2.14 -17.18 3.03
CA ALA A 363 -3.27 -17.81 3.73
C ALA A 363 -4.17 -18.62 2.77
N ALA A 364 -4.40 -18.10 1.55
CA ALA A 364 -5.19 -18.78 0.52
C ALA A 364 -4.50 -20.05 0.00
N VAL A 365 -3.20 -19.97 -0.29
CA VAL A 365 -2.39 -21.12 -0.74
C VAL A 365 -2.34 -22.20 0.33
N GLU A 366 -2.12 -21.84 1.60
CA GLU A 366 -2.06 -22.80 2.71
C GLU A 366 -3.43 -23.46 2.97
N LYS A 367 -4.52 -22.69 2.88
CA LYS A 367 -5.89 -23.21 2.97
C LYS A 367 -6.23 -24.14 1.81
N ALA A 368 -5.76 -23.81 0.59
CA ALA A 368 -5.93 -24.62 -0.60
C ALA A 368 -5.04 -25.89 -0.60
N GLY A 369 -3.92 -25.89 0.13
CA GLY A 369 -2.86 -26.89 0.01
C GLY A 369 -2.27 -26.95 -1.41
N SER A 370 -2.32 -25.84 -2.16
CA SER A 370 -1.94 -25.78 -3.58
C SER A 370 -1.59 -24.36 -4.00
N PHE A 371 -0.70 -24.24 -5.01
CA PHE A 371 -0.41 -22.99 -5.70
C PHE A 371 -1.30 -22.76 -6.92
N ASP A 372 -2.03 -23.78 -7.39
CA ASP A 372 -2.90 -23.68 -8.57
C ASP A 372 -3.93 -22.55 -8.39
N VAL A 373 -3.97 -21.63 -9.34
CA VAL A 373 -4.75 -20.38 -9.24
C VAL A 373 -6.23 -20.65 -8.90
N ASP A 374 -6.88 -21.61 -9.59
CA ASP A 374 -8.30 -21.88 -9.34
C ASP A 374 -8.57 -22.40 -7.92
N LYS A 375 -7.64 -23.18 -7.36
CA LYS A 375 -7.75 -23.68 -5.98
C LYS A 375 -7.51 -22.58 -4.96
N VAL A 376 -6.53 -21.68 -5.24
CA VAL A 376 -6.24 -20.53 -4.40
C VAL A 376 -7.42 -19.56 -4.40
N VAL A 377 -7.98 -19.25 -5.56
CA VAL A 377 -9.16 -18.41 -5.73
C VAL A 377 -10.36 -19.00 -4.98
N ALA A 378 -10.65 -20.30 -5.16
CA ALA A 378 -11.76 -20.95 -4.46
C ALA A 378 -11.59 -20.97 -2.93
N SER A 379 -10.35 -20.96 -2.44
CA SER A 379 -10.03 -20.94 -1.01
C SER A 379 -9.98 -19.53 -0.40
N SER A 380 -9.94 -18.49 -1.23
CA SER A 380 -9.77 -17.09 -0.78
C SER A 380 -10.95 -16.54 0.03
N PRO A 381 -12.23 -16.80 -0.31
CA PRO A 381 -13.36 -16.29 0.46
C PRO A 381 -13.32 -16.71 1.93
N GLY A 382 -13.62 -15.73 2.81
CA GLY A 382 -13.66 -15.94 4.25
C GLY A 382 -12.28 -15.95 4.94
N ILE A 383 -11.19 -15.67 4.22
CA ILE A 383 -9.88 -15.46 4.86
C ILE A 383 -9.94 -14.20 5.72
N GLU A 384 -9.42 -14.31 6.92
CA GLU A 384 -9.36 -13.25 7.92
C GLU A 384 -7.90 -12.93 8.26
N LEU A 385 -7.56 -11.65 8.30
CA LEU A 385 -6.30 -11.18 8.86
C LEU A 385 -6.57 -10.37 10.13
N LYS A 386 -6.38 -11.02 11.29
CA LYS A 386 -6.52 -10.37 12.61
C LYS A 386 -5.31 -9.49 12.95
N THR A 387 -4.23 -9.66 12.22
CA THR A 387 -2.96 -8.95 12.42
C THR A 387 -2.72 -7.84 11.40
N ALA A 388 -3.71 -7.50 10.58
CA ALA A 388 -3.58 -6.40 9.61
C ALA A 388 -3.32 -5.06 10.33
N PRO A 389 -2.44 -4.20 9.79
CA PRO A 389 -2.12 -2.90 10.40
C PRO A 389 -3.34 -1.97 10.54
N GLU A 390 -4.27 -2.03 9.61
CA GLU A 390 -5.53 -1.27 9.66
C GLU A 390 -6.52 -1.79 10.70
N GLY A 391 -6.24 -2.93 11.33
CA GLY A 391 -7.14 -3.71 12.16
C GLY A 391 -7.65 -4.96 11.45
N TYR A 392 -8.62 -5.64 12.06
CA TYR A 392 -9.20 -6.85 11.48
C TYR A 392 -9.80 -6.60 10.09
N VAL A 393 -9.47 -7.47 9.13
CA VAL A 393 -10.07 -7.50 7.78
C VAL A 393 -10.49 -8.92 7.42
N LYS A 394 -11.48 -9.02 6.54
CA LYS A 394 -12.01 -10.29 6.03
C LYS A 394 -12.21 -10.20 4.53
N LEU A 395 -11.81 -11.24 3.80
CA LEU A 395 -12.02 -11.32 2.37
C LEU A 395 -13.43 -11.83 2.06
N ASP A 396 -14.22 -11.05 1.34
CA ASP A 396 -15.58 -11.39 0.90
C ASP A 396 -15.54 -12.38 -0.29
N ALA A 397 -16.70 -13.01 -0.55
CA ALA A 397 -16.89 -13.88 -1.72
C ALA A 397 -16.75 -13.13 -3.06
N ASN A 398 -16.93 -11.82 -3.07
CA ASN A 398 -16.74 -10.96 -4.23
C ASN A 398 -15.28 -10.50 -4.43
N HIS A 399 -14.34 -11.08 -3.70
CA HIS A 399 -12.89 -10.82 -3.74
C HIS A 399 -12.44 -9.44 -3.22
N HIS A 400 -13.28 -8.76 -2.47
CA HIS A 400 -12.96 -7.49 -1.82
C HIS A 400 -12.84 -7.66 -0.31
N LEU A 401 -12.15 -6.73 0.35
CA LEU A 401 -12.02 -6.75 1.81
C LEU A 401 -13.17 -6.00 2.49
N TRP A 402 -13.75 -6.61 3.53
CA TRP A 402 -14.46 -5.86 4.55
C TRP A 402 -13.44 -5.01 5.29
N SER A 403 -13.65 -3.72 5.37
CA SER A 403 -12.73 -2.78 6.01
C SER A 403 -13.46 -1.66 6.72
N LYS A 404 -12.77 -0.98 7.64
CA LYS A 404 -13.22 0.28 8.20
C LYS A 404 -13.07 1.39 7.16
N ALA A 405 -13.96 2.38 7.20
CA ALA A 405 -13.74 3.66 6.55
C ALA A 405 -13.31 4.69 7.59
N ARG A 406 -12.37 5.56 7.22
CA ARG A 406 -11.83 6.60 8.10
C ARG A 406 -11.70 7.92 7.37
N ILE A 407 -11.75 9.00 8.15
CA ILE A 407 -11.38 10.33 7.69
C ILE A 407 -10.14 10.76 8.47
N GLY A 408 -9.10 11.09 7.76
CA GLY A 408 -7.90 11.71 8.30
C GLY A 408 -7.84 13.20 7.96
N GLN A 409 -7.52 14.04 8.93
CA GLN A 409 -7.21 15.44 8.72
C GLN A 409 -5.71 15.61 8.63
N GLY A 410 -5.23 16.18 7.52
CA GLY A 410 -3.80 16.45 7.33
C GLY A 410 -3.24 17.44 8.35
N GLN A 411 -2.03 17.15 8.82
CA GLN A 411 -1.31 17.95 9.80
C GLN A 411 -0.13 18.67 9.14
N PRO A 412 0.36 19.77 9.72
CA PRO A 412 1.49 20.51 9.17
C PRO A 412 2.79 19.71 9.05
N ASP A 413 2.95 18.67 9.86
CA ASP A 413 4.11 17.77 9.84
C ASP A 413 4.03 16.64 8.79
N GLY A 414 2.96 16.63 7.98
CA GLY A 414 2.73 15.61 6.93
C GLY A 414 2.05 14.33 7.42
N THR A 415 1.69 14.26 8.70
CA THR A 415 0.89 13.15 9.24
C THR A 415 -0.62 13.40 9.10
N PHE A 416 -1.43 12.41 9.44
CA PHE A 416 -2.88 12.54 9.52
C PHE A 416 -3.39 12.29 10.94
N LYS A 417 -4.32 13.13 11.37
CA LYS A 417 -5.13 12.89 12.56
C LYS A 417 -6.44 12.22 12.14
N VAL A 418 -6.68 10.99 12.58
CA VAL A 418 -7.97 10.33 12.36
C VAL A 418 -9.05 11.07 13.14
N VAL A 419 -10.06 11.59 12.46
CA VAL A 419 -11.15 12.38 13.03
C VAL A 419 -12.50 11.67 12.98
N ALA A 420 -12.61 10.63 12.16
CA ALA A 420 -13.80 9.78 12.10
C ALA A 420 -13.42 8.36 11.66
N GLU A 421 -14.20 7.40 12.13
CA GLU A 421 -14.10 5.99 11.75
C GLU A 421 -15.53 5.42 11.69
N SER A 422 -15.78 4.48 10.76
CA SER A 422 -17.04 3.74 10.71
C SER A 422 -17.20 2.87 11.96
N ALA A 423 -18.41 2.79 12.52
CA ALA A 423 -18.67 1.99 13.71
C ALA A 423 -18.28 0.52 13.49
N GLU A 424 -18.70 -0.04 12.37
CA GLU A 424 -18.45 -1.42 11.99
C GLU A 424 -17.60 -1.51 10.72
N LEU A 425 -17.12 -2.72 10.40
CA LEU A 425 -16.58 -3.01 9.08
C LEU A 425 -17.68 -2.84 8.03
N ILE A 426 -17.34 -2.15 6.96
CA ILE A 426 -18.25 -1.98 5.83
C ILE A 426 -18.07 -3.18 4.89
N LYS A 427 -19.19 -3.89 4.64
CA LYS A 427 -19.23 -4.94 3.65
C LYS A 427 -19.00 -4.34 2.26
N PRO A 428 -18.03 -4.87 1.46
CA PRO A 428 -17.82 -4.36 0.11
C PRO A 428 -19.00 -4.70 -0.80
N ASP A 429 -19.46 -3.69 -1.55
CA ASP A 429 -20.45 -3.83 -2.62
C ASP A 429 -19.92 -3.15 -3.89
N PRO A 430 -19.20 -3.88 -4.76
CA PRO A 430 -18.66 -3.29 -5.98
C PRO A 430 -19.73 -2.85 -6.98
N PHE A 431 -20.98 -3.29 -6.85
CA PHE A 431 -22.08 -2.92 -7.75
C PHE A 431 -23.26 -2.31 -6.98
N PRO A 432 -23.09 -1.22 -6.24
CA PRO A 432 -24.13 -0.69 -5.41
C PRO A 432 -25.33 -0.23 -6.25
N LYS A 433 -26.53 -0.58 -5.76
CA LYS A 433 -27.78 -0.26 -6.43
C LYS A 433 -27.97 1.25 -6.59
N GLY A 434 -28.24 1.70 -7.82
CA GLY A 434 -28.48 3.10 -8.14
C GLY A 434 -27.23 3.88 -8.59
N TYR A 435 -26.07 3.24 -8.64
CA TYR A 435 -24.82 3.88 -9.07
C TYR A 435 -24.26 3.36 -10.39
N GLN A 436 -24.83 2.32 -10.92
CA GLN A 436 -24.46 1.73 -12.23
C GLN A 436 -24.80 2.65 -13.41
#